data_48039673505cb32570cdb7f482f17fdc
#
_entry.id   48039673505cb32570cdb7f482f17fdc
#
_cell.length_a   1.000
_cell.length_b   1.000
_cell.length_c   1.000
_cell.angle_alpha   90.00
_cell.angle_beta   90.00
_cell.angle_gamma   90.00
#
_symmetry.space_group_name_H-M   'P 1'
#
loop_
_entity.id
_entity.type
_entity.pdbx_description
1 polymer ?
#
loop_
_entity_poly.entity_id
_entity_poly.type
_entity_poly.pdbx_seq_one_letter_code
_entity_poly.pdbx_strand_id
1 'polypeptide(L)'
;LTYAKNEISFSHPITVDPNTPSESKIFRPEIRNTIVKNGPKNPTSAVTLPKGFPAAFRAGKIKPTQDAWPHVLDEIVVVDGLLTKDARVFSGWSSKDLLEGFIANGCNAINDSKGQATAFEIIESGAIEAVKVRGSPSHVISVLTGFGGPQKATASLQALEVPFTDYPKPVGLIKYLSSMVGGDDFISVDFFAGSGTTAESIMDLNVEDGGSRQSISVQMPEVLEESSEAYKAGY
;
A
#
# COMPACT_ATOMS: atom_id res chain seq x y z
N LEU A 1 21.07 4.55 -5.89
CA LEU A 1 21.06 4.82 -4.44
C LEU A 1 20.39 6.14 -4.18
N THR A 2 19.43 6.17 -3.26
CA THR A 2 18.71 7.39 -2.88
C THR A 2 19.14 7.80 -1.48
N TYR A 3 19.45 9.07 -1.27
CA TYR A 3 19.88 9.62 0.00
C TYR A 3 19.01 10.80 0.38
N ALA A 4 18.62 10.90 1.65
CA ALA A 4 18.07 12.10 2.22
C ALA A 4 19.15 12.84 3.05
N LYS A 5 19.27 14.14 2.89
CA LYS A 5 20.20 14.97 3.71
C LYS A 5 19.85 14.91 5.20
N ASN A 6 18.56 14.81 5.50
CA ASN A 6 18.04 14.62 6.85
C ASN A 6 16.86 13.64 6.78
N GLU A 7 17.07 12.43 7.27
CA GLU A 7 16.06 11.36 7.25
C GLU A 7 14.83 11.72 8.10
N ILE A 8 15.01 12.40 9.22
CA ILE A 8 13.91 12.79 10.12
C ILE A 8 12.98 13.81 9.45
N SER A 9 13.54 14.70 8.62
CA SER A 9 12.79 15.73 7.91
C SER A 9 12.27 15.25 6.55
N PHE A 10 12.61 14.01 6.13
CA PHE A 10 12.12 13.46 4.89
C PHE A 10 10.65 13.04 5.05
N SER A 11 9.77 13.68 4.32
CA SER A 11 8.36 13.29 4.30
C SER A 11 8.21 11.98 3.54
N HIS A 12 7.55 11.00 4.15
CA HIS A 12 7.18 9.76 3.47
C HIS A 12 5.83 9.96 2.76
N PRO A 13 5.83 10.18 1.46
CA PRO A 13 4.59 10.42 0.74
C PRO A 13 3.71 9.17 0.70
N ILE A 14 2.43 9.39 0.57
CA ILE A 14 1.45 8.35 0.29
C ILE A 14 1.55 8.04 -1.21
N THR A 15 2.39 7.08 -1.56
CA THR A 15 2.61 6.70 -2.95
C THR A 15 2.22 5.23 -3.14
N VAL A 16 1.42 4.97 -4.15
CA VAL A 16 1.04 3.63 -4.58
C VAL A 16 1.66 3.36 -5.93
N ASP A 17 2.24 2.18 -6.13
CA ASP A 17 2.73 1.76 -7.44
C ASP A 17 1.60 1.86 -8.48
N PRO A 18 1.79 2.60 -9.59
CA PRO A 18 0.74 2.84 -10.58
C PRO A 18 0.28 1.57 -11.30
N ASN A 19 1.06 0.48 -11.24
CA ASN A 19 0.67 -0.82 -11.78
C ASN A 19 -0.09 -1.69 -10.75
N THR A 20 -0.42 -1.15 -9.56
CA THR A 20 -1.21 -1.88 -8.58
C THR A 20 -2.63 -2.07 -9.10
N PRO A 21 -3.12 -3.33 -9.22
CA PRO A 21 -4.48 -3.58 -9.69
C PRO A 21 -5.53 -2.90 -8.81
N SER A 22 -6.58 -2.36 -9.42
CA SER A 22 -7.70 -1.69 -8.71
C SER A 22 -8.38 -2.58 -7.66
N GLU A 23 -8.37 -3.90 -7.89
CA GLU A 23 -8.92 -4.91 -6.97
C GLU A 23 -7.99 -5.25 -5.80
N SER A 24 -6.82 -4.64 -5.75
CA SER A 24 -5.84 -4.91 -4.69
C SER A 24 -6.44 -4.65 -3.31
N LYS A 25 -6.08 -5.53 -2.38
CA LYS A 25 -6.48 -5.40 -0.97
C LYS A 25 -6.01 -4.08 -0.33
N ILE A 26 -5.01 -3.41 -0.89
CA ILE A 26 -4.52 -2.13 -0.35
C ILE A 26 -5.55 -1.01 -0.45
N PHE A 27 -6.49 -1.08 -1.42
CA PHE A 27 -7.56 -0.10 -1.60
C PHE A 27 -8.81 -0.39 -0.75
N ARG A 28 -8.83 -1.51 -0.03
CA ARG A 28 -9.96 -1.80 0.87
C ARG A 28 -9.93 -0.85 2.07
N PRO A 29 -11.09 -0.36 2.52
CA PRO A 29 -11.16 0.57 3.66
C PRO A 29 -10.76 -0.07 4.98
N GLU A 30 -10.78 -1.41 5.05
CA GLU A 30 -10.44 -2.17 6.23
C GLU A 30 -9.33 -3.20 5.96
N ILE A 31 -8.52 -3.42 6.98
CA ILE A 31 -7.56 -4.52 7.04
C ILE A 31 -8.16 -5.59 7.94
N ARG A 32 -8.39 -6.77 7.38
CA ARG A 32 -8.91 -7.94 8.11
C ARG A 32 -7.87 -9.04 8.11
N ASN A 33 -7.46 -9.50 9.29
CA ASN A 33 -6.50 -10.57 9.44
C ASN A 33 -6.97 -11.54 10.51
N THR A 34 -6.98 -12.84 10.18
CA THR A 34 -7.22 -13.87 11.21
C THR A 34 -6.12 -13.82 12.27
N ILE A 35 -6.54 -13.94 13.53
CA ILE A 35 -5.62 -14.09 14.66
C ILE A 35 -5.41 -15.55 15.06
N VAL A 36 -6.09 -16.47 14.40
CA VAL A 36 -5.90 -17.92 14.57
C VAL A 36 -4.55 -18.32 14.02
N LYS A 37 -3.62 -18.66 14.92
CA LYS A 37 -2.25 -18.99 14.55
C LYS A 37 -1.62 -19.94 15.58
N ASN A 38 -1.59 -21.22 15.24
CA ASN A 38 -1.00 -22.25 16.09
C ASN A 38 0.53 -22.33 15.89
N GLY A 39 1.26 -22.51 16.96
CA GLY A 39 2.71 -22.70 16.91
C GLY A 39 3.39 -22.45 18.24
N PRO A 40 4.71 -22.70 18.35
CA PRO A 40 5.45 -22.56 19.61
C PRO A 40 5.36 -21.17 20.25
N LYS A 41 5.23 -20.13 19.43
CA LYS A 41 5.06 -18.73 19.91
C LYS A 41 3.61 -18.39 20.31
N ASN A 42 2.65 -19.20 19.93
CA ASN A 42 1.23 -18.99 20.19
C ASN A 42 0.64 -20.31 20.73
N PRO A 43 0.89 -20.64 22.00
CA PRO A 43 0.36 -21.86 22.59
C PRO A 43 -1.17 -21.84 22.57
N THR A 44 -1.76 -23.01 22.35
CA THR A 44 -3.22 -23.14 22.28
C THR A 44 -3.86 -22.89 23.63
N SER A 45 -4.95 -22.14 23.63
CA SER A 45 -5.74 -21.82 24.82
C SER A 45 -7.19 -21.52 24.43
N ALA A 46 -8.11 -21.72 25.38
CA ALA A 46 -9.49 -21.31 25.21
C ALA A 46 -9.63 -19.80 25.45
N VAL A 47 -10.48 -19.16 24.63
CA VAL A 47 -10.97 -17.80 24.85
C VAL A 47 -12.48 -17.84 24.92
N THR A 48 -13.07 -17.14 25.89
CA THR A 48 -14.52 -16.98 26.01
C THR A 48 -14.94 -15.70 25.31
N LEU A 49 -15.75 -15.82 24.28
CA LEU A 49 -16.39 -14.70 23.59
C LEU A 49 -17.70 -14.41 24.35
N PRO A 50 -17.88 -13.20 24.90
CA PRO A 50 -19.10 -12.89 25.67
C PRO A 50 -20.33 -12.70 24.76
N LYS A 51 -21.51 -12.79 25.32
CA LYS A 51 -22.73 -12.29 24.69
C LYS A 51 -22.51 -10.86 24.23
N GLY A 52 -22.92 -10.54 23.00
CA GLY A 52 -22.67 -9.24 22.37
C GLY A 52 -21.34 -9.11 21.65
N PHE A 53 -20.51 -10.16 21.62
CA PHE A 53 -19.29 -10.16 20.81
C PHE A 53 -19.64 -10.01 19.31
N PRO A 54 -18.97 -9.14 18.53
CA PRO A 54 -19.31 -8.88 17.15
C PRO A 54 -19.04 -10.07 16.21
N ALA A 55 -19.87 -10.19 15.19
CA ALA A 55 -19.73 -11.15 14.11
C ALA A 55 -19.74 -10.46 12.75
N ALA A 56 -18.92 -10.95 11.82
CA ALA A 56 -18.84 -10.46 10.45
C ALA A 56 -20.04 -10.86 9.57
N PHE A 57 -21.03 -11.54 10.14
CA PHE A 57 -22.25 -11.96 9.46
C PHE A 57 -23.49 -11.63 10.33
N ARG A 58 -24.62 -11.40 9.68
CA ARG A 58 -25.79 -10.83 10.34
C ARG A 58 -26.50 -11.82 11.26
N ALA A 59 -26.67 -13.07 10.81
CA ALA A 59 -27.35 -14.11 11.59
C ALA A 59 -26.90 -15.49 11.15
N GLY A 60 -26.82 -16.43 12.10
CA GLY A 60 -26.43 -17.81 11.81
C GLY A 60 -26.07 -18.58 13.06
N LYS A 61 -25.67 -19.85 12.84
CA LYS A 61 -25.20 -20.74 13.89
C LYS A 61 -23.92 -21.43 13.47
N ILE A 62 -22.95 -21.49 14.37
CA ILE A 62 -21.74 -22.28 14.21
C ILE A 62 -21.81 -23.41 15.22
N LYS A 63 -21.79 -24.66 14.72
CA LYS A 63 -21.84 -25.85 15.58
C LYS A 63 -20.47 -26.10 16.22
N PRO A 64 -20.42 -26.71 17.40
CA PRO A 64 -19.18 -27.19 17.96
C PRO A 64 -18.44 -28.10 16.97
N THR A 65 -17.15 -27.87 16.82
CA THR A 65 -16.28 -28.69 15.95
C THR A 65 -14.85 -28.70 16.47
N GLN A 66 -14.16 -29.84 16.24
CA GLN A 66 -12.75 -30.02 16.54
C GLN A 66 -11.95 -30.46 15.30
N ASP A 67 -12.60 -30.58 14.16
CA ASP A 67 -11.99 -31.05 12.91
C ASP A 67 -11.15 -29.98 12.22
N ALA A 68 -11.34 -28.72 12.58
CA ALA A 68 -10.64 -27.59 12.01
C ALA A 68 -10.28 -26.55 13.09
N TRP A 69 -9.29 -25.70 12.80
CA TRP A 69 -8.92 -24.59 13.68
C TRP A 69 -9.69 -23.29 13.31
N PRO A 70 -10.17 -22.56 14.31
CA PRO A 70 -10.18 -22.88 15.74
C PRO A 70 -11.18 -23.99 16.08
N HIS A 71 -10.95 -24.72 17.18
CA HIS A 71 -11.98 -25.61 17.72
C HIS A 71 -13.08 -24.77 18.37
N VAL A 72 -14.28 -24.93 17.90
CA VAL A 72 -15.48 -24.30 18.48
C VAL A 72 -16.01 -25.24 19.57
N LEU A 73 -15.92 -24.80 20.82
CA LEU A 73 -16.26 -25.67 21.96
C LEU A 73 -17.75 -25.62 22.33
N ASP A 74 -18.39 -24.47 22.12
CA ASP A 74 -19.80 -24.24 22.40
C ASP A 74 -20.53 -23.78 21.12
N GLU A 75 -21.84 -24.10 21.00
CA GLU A 75 -22.63 -23.60 19.88
C GLU A 75 -22.68 -22.08 19.92
N ILE A 76 -22.26 -21.43 18.82
CA ILE A 76 -22.33 -19.99 18.63
C ILE A 76 -23.60 -19.66 17.86
N VAL A 77 -24.40 -18.74 18.40
CA VAL A 77 -25.63 -18.25 17.76
C VAL A 77 -25.52 -16.75 17.62
N VAL A 78 -25.61 -16.27 16.38
CA VAL A 78 -25.52 -14.85 16.02
C VAL A 78 -26.88 -14.33 15.57
N VAL A 79 -27.27 -13.18 16.07
CA VAL A 79 -28.45 -12.42 15.67
C VAL A 79 -28.05 -10.94 15.58
N ASP A 80 -28.41 -10.30 14.49
CA ASP A 80 -28.07 -8.90 14.20
C ASP A 80 -26.58 -8.56 14.35
N GLY A 81 -25.71 -9.48 13.93
CA GLY A 81 -24.25 -9.30 13.97
C GLY A 81 -23.61 -9.47 15.34
N LEU A 82 -24.36 -9.98 16.35
CA LEU A 82 -23.86 -10.13 17.71
C LEU A 82 -24.12 -11.55 18.24
N LEU A 83 -23.22 -12.06 19.07
CA LEU A 83 -23.43 -13.31 19.80
C LEU A 83 -24.58 -13.15 20.79
N THR A 84 -25.48 -14.14 20.83
CA THR A 84 -26.63 -14.14 21.74
C THR A 84 -26.32 -14.70 23.13
N LYS A 85 -25.24 -15.43 23.28
CA LYS A 85 -24.75 -16.05 24.53
C LYS A 85 -23.23 -16.18 24.48
N ASP A 86 -22.63 -16.41 25.64
CA ASP A 86 -21.21 -16.70 25.73
C ASP A 86 -20.87 -18.00 24.99
N ALA A 87 -19.70 -18.03 24.35
CA ALA A 87 -19.18 -19.22 23.66
C ALA A 87 -17.67 -19.28 23.74
N ARG A 88 -17.14 -20.50 23.87
CA ARG A 88 -15.69 -20.73 23.94
C ARG A 88 -15.16 -21.21 22.61
N VAL A 89 -14.02 -20.67 22.24
CA VAL A 89 -13.21 -21.12 21.10
C VAL A 89 -11.80 -21.43 21.56
N PHE A 90 -11.16 -22.43 20.97
CA PHE A 90 -9.84 -22.90 21.37
C PHE A 90 -8.89 -22.91 20.18
N SER A 91 -7.77 -22.20 20.32
CA SER A 91 -6.72 -22.13 19.29
C SER A 91 -5.43 -21.55 19.86
N GLY A 92 -4.39 -21.47 19.03
CA GLY A 92 -3.29 -20.53 19.21
C GLY A 92 -3.68 -19.17 18.66
N TRP A 93 -3.27 -18.11 19.33
CA TRP A 93 -3.71 -16.73 19.05
C TRP A 93 -2.52 -15.79 18.84
N SER A 94 -2.40 -15.17 17.69
CA SER A 94 -1.31 -14.22 17.40
C SER A 94 -1.45 -12.85 18.11
N SER A 95 -2.62 -12.54 18.65
CA SER A 95 -2.92 -11.26 19.31
C SER A 95 -3.88 -11.48 20.48
N LYS A 96 -3.58 -12.45 21.34
CA LYS A 96 -4.45 -12.87 22.45
C LYS A 96 -4.71 -11.72 23.43
N ASP A 97 -3.65 -11.07 23.89
CA ASP A 97 -3.77 -10.00 24.89
C ASP A 97 -4.61 -8.82 24.36
N LEU A 98 -4.49 -8.52 23.06
CA LEU A 98 -5.30 -7.49 22.41
C LEU A 98 -6.78 -7.92 22.31
N LEU A 99 -7.05 -9.19 22.00
CA LEU A 99 -8.41 -9.73 21.99
C LEU A 99 -9.04 -9.69 23.38
N GLU A 100 -8.32 -10.12 24.41
CA GLU A 100 -8.78 -10.10 25.81
C GLU A 100 -9.02 -8.66 26.29
N GLY A 101 -8.13 -7.71 25.91
CA GLY A 101 -8.34 -6.28 26.15
C GLY A 101 -9.58 -5.72 25.48
N PHE A 102 -9.85 -6.11 24.23
CA PHE A 102 -11.07 -5.74 23.51
C PHE A 102 -12.33 -6.28 24.21
N ILE A 103 -12.31 -7.52 24.64
CA ILE A 103 -13.42 -8.13 25.39
C ILE A 103 -13.64 -7.39 26.73
N ALA A 104 -12.54 -7.12 27.46
CA ALA A 104 -12.60 -6.40 28.72
C ALA A 104 -13.11 -4.95 28.57
N ASN A 105 -12.88 -4.33 27.39
CA ASN A 105 -13.43 -3.02 27.03
C ASN A 105 -14.87 -3.06 26.49
N GLY A 106 -15.61 -4.12 26.78
CA GLY A 106 -17.01 -4.27 26.35
C GLY A 106 -17.16 -4.42 24.82
N CYS A 107 -16.20 -5.02 24.16
CA CYS A 107 -16.13 -5.19 22.71
C CYS A 107 -16.10 -3.88 21.92
N ASN A 108 -15.60 -2.81 22.52
CA ASN A 108 -15.27 -1.57 21.81
C ASN A 108 -13.81 -1.60 21.33
N ALA A 109 -13.55 -0.98 20.18
CA ALA A 109 -12.22 -0.92 19.58
C ALA A 109 -11.17 -0.38 20.58
N ILE A 110 -9.99 -0.98 20.57
CA ILE A 110 -8.83 -0.58 21.38
C ILE A 110 -7.62 -0.32 20.50
N ASN A 111 -6.67 0.45 20.97
CA ASN A 111 -5.46 0.71 20.21
C ASN A 111 -4.46 -0.44 20.34
N ASP A 112 -3.90 -0.86 19.21
CA ASP A 112 -2.77 -1.79 19.18
C ASP A 112 -1.44 -1.10 19.60
N SER A 113 -0.34 -1.85 19.61
CA SER A 113 1.00 -1.34 19.95
C SER A 113 1.51 -0.22 19.03
N LYS A 114 0.85 0.01 17.89
CA LYS A 114 1.15 1.09 16.95
C LYS A 114 0.17 2.26 17.05
N GLY A 115 -0.74 2.22 18.02
CA GLY A 115 -1.78 3.23 18.21
C GLY A 115 -2.95 3.12 17.21
N GLN A 116 -3.06 2.01 16.47
CA GLN A 116 -4.14 1.82 15.50
C GLN A 116 -5.35 1.16 16.16
N ALA A 117 -6.52 1.82 16.03
CA ALA A 117 -7.78 1.27 16.53
C ALA A 117 -8.07 -0.09 15.88
N THR A 118 -8.29 -1.10 16.73
CA THR A 118 -8.49 -2.50 16.35
C THR A 118 -9.75 -3.03 17.03
N ALA A 119 -10.64 -3.60 16.24
CA ALA A 119 -11.79 -4.37 16.69
C ALA A 119 -11.60 -5.84 16.36
N PHE A 120 -12.48 -6.70 16.89
CA PHE A 120 -12.46 -8.13 16.58
C PHE A 120 -13.86 -8.60 16.23
N GLU A 121 -13.94 -9.51 15.27
CA GLU A 121 -15.18 -10.13 14.82
C GLU A 121 -14.97 -11.64 14.62
N ILE A 122 -15.99 -12.43 14.92
CA ILE A 122 -16.01 -13.83 14.52
C ILE A 122 -16.59 -13.97 13.12
N ILE A 123 -15.99 -14.83 12.31
CA ILE A 123 -16.47 -15.16 10.96
C ILE A 123 -17.21 -16.52 10.96
N GLU A 124 -17.90 -16.85 9.88
CA GLU A 124 -18.73 -18.06 9.75
C GLU A 124 -17.96 -19.38 10.02
N SER A 125 -16.67 -19.42 9.81
CA SER A 125 -15.82 -20.59 10.11
C SER A 125 -15.52 -20.75 11.60
N GLY A 126 -15.90 -19.81 12.46
CA GLY A 126 -15.54 -19.76 13.87
C GLY A 126 -14.20 -19.08 14.13
N ALA A 127 -13.44 -18.70 13.11
CA ALA A 127 -12.21 -17.95 13.28
C ALA A 127 -12.48 -16.51 13.72
N ILE A 128 -11.53 -15.92 14.44
CA ILE A 128 -11.60 -14.52 14.88
C ILE A 128 -10.66 -13.71 14.00
N GLU A 129 -11.17 -12.60 13.48
CA GLU A 129 -10.41 -11.62 12.72
C GLU A 129 -10.23 -10.33 13.52
N ALA A 130 -9.01 -9.80 13.46
CA ALA A 130 -8.73 -8.42 13.84
C ALA A 130 -9.09 -7.50 12.66
N VAL A 131 -9.90 -6.51 12.93
CA VAL A 131 -10.40 -5.52 11.96
C VAL A 131 -9.84 -4.16 12.31
N LYS A 132 -9.21 -3.52 11.35
CA LYS A 132 -8.60 -2.20 11.50
C LYS A 132 -9.02 -1.30 10.36
N VAL A 133 -9.35 -0.04 10.66
CA VAL A 133 -9.56 0.95 9.61
C VAL A 133 -8.22 1.22 8.93
N ARG A 134 -8.21 1.12 7.62
CA ARG A 134 -7.02 1.42 6.84
C ARG A 134 -6.85 2.93 6.77
N GLY A 135 -5.63 3.41 7.00
CA GLY A 135 -5.22 4.75 6.61
C GLY A 135 -5.05 4.86 5.09
N SER A 136 -4.52 5.98 4.64
CA SER A 136 -4.23 6.16 3.21
C SER A 136 -3.32 5.04 2.69
N PRO A 137 -3.65 4.41 1.56
CA PRO A 137 -2.84 3.33 1.02
C PRO A 137 -1.46 3.87 0.61
N SER A 138 -0.40 3.24 1.09
CA SER A 138 0.95 3.45 0.61
C SER A 138 1.58 2.10 0.29
N HIS A 139 2.01 1.94 -0.95
CA HIS A 139 2.59 0.68 -1.41
C HIS A 139 3.67 0.93 -2.44
N VAL A 140 4.91 0.92 -1.99
CA VAL A 140 6.10 1.00 -2.83
C VAL A 140 6.75 -0.38 -2.89
N ILE A 141 6.92 -0.89 -4.10
CA ILE A 141 7.54 -2.20 -4.34
C ILE A 141 9.02 -2.04 -4.68
N SER A 142 9.83 -3.04 -4.37
CA SER A 142 11.28 -3.02 -4.63
C SER A 142 11.65 -3.37 -6.07
N VAL A 143 10.71 -3.92 -6.84
CA VAL A 143 10.91 -4.28 -8.25
C VAL A 143 9.91 -3.50 -9.10
N LEU A 144 10.41 -2.49 -9.82
CA LEU A 144 9.58 -1.61 -10.66
C LEU A 144 9.43 -2.22 -12.06
N THR A 145 8.18 -2.46 -12.47
CA THR A 145 7.84 -3.04 -13.78
C THR A 145 6.71 -2.24 -14.44
N GLY A 146 6.46 -2.45 -15.74
CA GLY A 146 5.30 -1.87 -16.43
C GLY A 146 5.46 -0.42 -16.88
N PHE A 147 6.60 0.23 -16.65
CA PHE A 147 6.84 1.62 -17.07
C PHE A 147 7.25 1.78 -18.54
N GLY A 148 7.43 0.66 -19.25
CA GLY A 148 7.99 0.64 -20.60
C GLY A 148 9.51 0.65 -20.59
N GLY A 149 10.09 0.68 -21.79
CA GLY A 149 11.53 0.70 -21.99
C GLY A 149 11.96 1.91 -22.84
N PRO A 150 13.27 1.97 -23.18
CA PRO A 150 13.81 3.05 -24.01
C PRO A 150 13.08 3.21 -25.35
N GLN A 151 12.61 2.13 -25.96
CA GLN A 151 11.87 2.16 -27.23
C GLN A 151 10.55 2.95 -27.12
N LYS A 152 9.82 2.80 -26.01
CA LYS A 152 8.60 3.58 -25.76
C LYS A 152 8.92 5.05 -25.56
N ALA A 153 9.99 5.35 -24.83
CA ALA A 153 10.43 6.72 -24.62
C ALA A 153 10.90 7.37 -25.92
N THR A 154 11.66 6.66 -26.76
CA THR A 154 12.04 7.13 -28.09
C THR A 154 10.82 7.43 -28.97
N ALA A 155 9.82 6.55 -28.99
CA ALA A 155 8.60 6.75 -29.75
C ALA A 155 7.83 8.01 -29.29
N SER A 156 7.80 8.28 -27.98
CA SER A 156 7.19 9.50 -27.44
C SER A 156 7.93 10.77 -27.90
N LEU A 157 9.27 10.76 -27.87
CA LEU A 157 10.08 11.90 -28.36
C LEU A 157 9.92 12.11 -29.86
N GLN A 158 9.88 11.04 -30.65
CA GLN A 158 9.62 11.12 -32.08
C GLN A 158 8.24 11.74 -32.39
N ALA A 159 7.22 11.42 -31.61
CA ALA A 159 5.90 12.03 -31.74
C ALA A 159 5.90 13.53 -31.43
N LEU A 160 6.86 14.02 -30.65
CA LEU A 160 7.12 15.41 -30.36
C LEU A 160 8.11 16.05 -31.34
N GLU A 161 8.52 15.32 -32.39
CA GLU A 161 9.53 15.74 -33.35
C GLU A 161 10.92 16.04 -32.76
N VAL A 162 11.23 15.42 -31.58
CA VAL A 162 12.52 15.55 -30.90
C VAL A 162 13.45 14.42 -31.34
N PRO A 163 14.53 14.68 -32.09
CA PRO A 163 15.47 13.65 -32.55
C PRO A 163 16.45 13.27 -31.46
N PHE A 164 16.03 12.40 -30.54
CA PHE A 164 16.89 11.89 -29.47
C PHE A 164 17.03 10.36 -29.59
N THR A 165 18.26 9.87 -29.76
CA THR A 165 18.53 8.45 -30.07
C THR A 165 19.19 7.67 -28.92
N ASP A 166 19.68 8.35 -27.88
CA ASP A 166 20.53 7.75 -26.83
C ASP A 166 19.72 7.22 -25.64
N TYR A 167 18.91 6.21 -25.87
CA TYR A 167 18.20 5.45 -24.83
C TYR A 167 17.49 6.30 -23.76
N PRO A 168 16.51 7.13 -24.15
CA PRO A 168 15.78 7.97 -23.20
C PRO A 168 15.11 7.14 -22.13
N LYS A 169 15.04 7.66 -20.91
CA LYS A 169 14.37 6.98 -19.80
C LYS A 169 12.85 7.12 -19.96
N PRO A 170 12.06 6.11 -19.53
CA PRO A 170 10.60 6.23 -19.53
C PRO A 170 10.12 7.33 -18.58
N VAL A 171 9.36 8.29 -19.08
CA VAL A 171 8.80 9.39 -18.29
C VAL A 171 8.02 8.89 -17.08
N GLY A 172 7.16 7.87 -17.25
CA GLY A 172 6.39 7.27 -16.17
C GLY A 172 7.23 6.72 -15.02
N LEU A 173 8.43 6.20 -15.30
CA LEU A 173 9.34 5.74 -14.25
C LEU A 173 9.88 6.92 -13.43
N ILE A 174 10.34 7.98 -14.08
CA ILE A 174 10.89 9.14 -13.39
C ILE A 174 9.79 9.88 -12.64
N LYS A 175 8.57 9.98 -13.21
CA LYS A 175 7.40 10.52 -12.55
C LYS A 175 7.06 9.77 -11.26
N TYR A 176 7.01 8.43 -11.31
CA TYR A 176 6.78 7.60 -10.13
C TYR A 176 7.86 7.80 -9.06
N LEU A 177 9.14 7.84 -9.44
CA LEU A 177 10.23 8.12 -8.50
C LEU A 177 10.15 9.52 -7.91
N SER A 178 9.79 10.53 -8.69
CA SER A 178 9.60 11.90 -8.22
C SER A 178 8.42 12.05 -7.27
N SER A 179 7.33 11.29 -7.48
CA SER A 179 6.18 11.27 -6.57
C SER A 179 6.53 10.72 -5.17
N MET A 180 7.62 9.96 -5.05
CA MET A 180 8.10 9.46 -3.75
C MET A 180 8.78 10.52 -2.88
N VAL A 181 9.12 11.69 -3.44
CA VAL A 181 9.73 12.78 -2.66
C VAL A 181 8.71 13.44 -1.73
N GLY A 182 7.45 13.42 -2.12
CA GLY A 182 6.36 14.05 -1.38
C GLY A 182 6.25 15.55 -1.61
N GLY A 183 5.03 16.05 -1.44
CA GLY A 183 4.70 17.45 -1.68
C GLY A 183 4.40 17.75 -3.15
N ASP A 184 3.76 18.88 -3.33
CA ASP A 184 3.31 19.44 -4.62
C ASP A 184 4.07 20.72 -5.00
N ASP A 185 5.07 21.10 -4.18
CA ASP A 185 5.93 22.27 -4.36
C ASP A 185 7.37 21.94 -3.96
N PHE A 186 8.20 21.62 -4.94
CA PHE A 186 9.64 21.41 -4.78
C PHE A 186 10.40 21.74 -6.07
N ILE A 187 11.73 21.88 -5.95
CA ILE A 187 12.61 22.08 -7.10
C ILE A 187 13.34 20.77 -7.39
N SER A 188 13.19 20.24 -8.60
CA SER A 188 13.95 19.13 -9.14
C SER A 188 15.12 19.64 -9.96
N VAL A 189 16.33 19.16 -9.68
CA VAL A 189 17.53 19.54 -10.44
C VAL A 189 18.11 18.30 -11.09
N ASP A 190 18.24 18.32 -12.42
CA ASP A 190 18.86 17.26 -13.20
C ASP A 190 20.14 17.78 -13.85
N PHE A 191 21.29 17.28 -13.40
CA PHE A 191 22.59 17.71 -13.89
C PHE A 191 23.03 17.03 -15.19
N PHE A 192 22.27 16.06 -15.69
CA PHE A 192 22.51 15.33 -16.92
C PHE A 192 21.20 15.13 -17.67
N ALA A 193 20.58 16.22 -18.05
CA ALA A 193 19.19 16.27 -18.52
C ALA A 193 18.87 15.34 -19.71
N GLY A 194 19.86 15.08 -20.58
CA GLY A 194 19.71 14.20 -21.74
C GLY A 194 18.49 14.56 -22.57
N SER A 195 17.52 13.67 -22.63
CA SER A 195 16.25 13.85 -23.34
C SER A 195 15.22 14.74 -22.63
N GLY A 196 15.54 15.31 -21.46
CA GLY A 196 14.58 16.13 -20.69
C GLY A 196 13.53 15.33 -19.92
N THR A 197 13.70 14.02 -19.76
CA THR A 197 12.71 13.12 -19.11
C THR A 197 12.31 13.59 -17.71
N THR A 198 13.26 14.13 -16.92
CA THR A 198 12.95 14.65 -15.57
C THR A 198 12.02 15.86 -15.65
N ALA A 199 12.30 16.80 -16.57
CA ALA A 199 11.47 17.99 -16.75
C ALA A 199 10.05 17.62 -17.18
N GLU A 200 9.89 16.73 -18.16
CA GLU A 200 8.59 16.22 -18.61
C GLU A 200 7.84 15.54 -17.46
N SER A 201 8.52 14.71 -16.66
CA SER A 201 7.92 14.03 -15.51
C SER A 201 7.38 15.00 -14.45
N ILE A 202 8.10 16.11 -14.20
CA ILE A 202 7.66 17.15 -13.25
C ILE A 202 6.47 17.94 -13.79
N MET A 203 6.46 18.24 -15.09
CA MET A 203 5.30 18.87 -15.75
C MET A 203 4.06 17.99 -15.68
N ASP A 204 4.21 16.69 -15.96
CA ASP A 204 3.12 15.70 -15.85
C ASP A 204 2.54 15.64 -14.44
N LEU A 205 3.39 15.60 -13.40
CA LEU A 205 2.92 15.62 -12.01
C LEU A 205 2.10 16.88 -11.70
N ASN A 206 2.56 18.06 -12.14
CA ASN A 206 1.83 19.30 -11.92
C ASN A 206 0.47 19.31 -12.63
N VAL A 207 0.39 18.71 -13.82
CA VAL A 207 -0.89 18.58 -14.54
C VAL A 207 -1.84 17.62 -13.81
N GLU A 208 -1.34 16.54 -13.23
CA GLU A 208 -2.16 15.52 -12.57
C GLU A 208 -2.75 15.99 -11.24
N ASP A 209 -1.96 16.70 -10.43
CA ASP A 209 -2.36 17.06 -9.06
C ASP A 209 -2.48 18.57 -8.80
N GLY A 210 -2.24 19.39 -9.81
CA GLY A 210 -2.29 20.86 -9.70
C GLY A 210 -1.12 21.46 -8.93
N GLY A 211 -0.01 20.73 -8.79
CA GLY A 211 1.19 21.16 -8.10
C GLY A 211 1.94 22.30 -8.78
N SER A 212 2.92 22.86 -8.06
CA SER A 212 3.75 23.99 -8.49
C SER A 212 5.25 23.65 -8.51
N ARG A 213 5.58 22.37 -8.72
CA ARG A 213 6.97 21.90 -8.82
C ARG A 213 7.70 22.55 -9.96
N GLN A 214 8.99 22.80 -9.78
CA GLN A 214 9.88 23.37 -10.78
C GLN A 214 10.95 22.36 -11.19
N SER A 215 11.40 22.41 -12.46
CA SER A 215 12.52 21.61 -12.94
C SER A 215 13.64 22.50 -13.45
N ILE A 216 14.86 22.22 -13.02
CA ILE A 216 16.09 22.83 -13.54
C ILE A 216 16.89 21.73 -14.22
N SER A 217 17.07 21.86 -15.53
CA SER A 217 17.81 20.93 -16.37
C SER A 217 19.17 21.53 -16.74
N VAL A 218 20.23 20.78 -16.48
CA VAL A 218 21.61 21.14 -16.84
C VAL A 218 22.15 20.09 -17.79
N GLN A 219 22.69 20.52 -18.93
CA GLN A 219 23.30 19.66 -19.92
C GLN A 219 24.62 20.27 -20.40
N MET A 220 25.66 19.45 -20.51
CA MET A 220 26.88 19.88 -21.16
C MET A 220 26.61 20.06 -22.65
N PRO A 221 27.13 21.12 -23.27
CA PRO A 221 27.02 21.30 -24.71
C PRO A 221 27.86 20.21 -25.41
N GLU A 222 27.25 19.52 -26.35
CA GLU A 222 27.93 18.55 -27.21
C GLU A 222 27.99 19.10 -28.63
N VAL A 223 29.12 18.92 -29.30
CA VAL A 223 29.26 19.27 -30.70
C VAL A 223 28.49 18.26 -31.55
N LEU A 224 27.50 18.70 -32.27
CA LEU A 224 26.75 17.86 -33.18
C LEU A 224 27.56 17.53 -34.42
N GLU A 225 27.68 16.24 -34.71
CA GLU A 225 28.25 15.76 -35.98
C GLU A 225 27.32 16.17 -37.15
N GLU A 226 27.85 16.67 -38.25
CA GLU A 226 27.05 17.03 -39.45
C GLU A 226 26.24 15.86 -40.01
N SER A 227 26.65 14.63 -39.73
CA SER A 227 25.98 13.41 -40.13
C SER A 227 24.80 13.05 -39.23
N SER A 228 24.69 13.63 -38.03
CA SER A 228 23.66 13.29 -37.03
C SER A 228 22.26 13.76 -37.47
N GLU A 229 21.25 13.06 -37.02
CA GLU A 229 19.84 13.39 -37.23
C GLU A 229 19.49 14.74 -36.59
N ALA A 230 20.08 15.06 -35.44
CA ALA A 230 19.86 16.30 -34.72
C ALA A 230 20.40 17.51 -35.55
N TYR A 231 21.65 17.40 -36.07
CA TYR A 231 22.22 18.45 -36.94
C TYR A 231 21.37 18.66 -38.20
N LYS A 232 20.92 17.57 -38.85
CA LYS A 232 20.05 17.66 -40.04
C LYS A 232 18.68 18.28 -39.74
N ALA A 233 18.19 18.11 -38.52
CA ALA A 233 16.93 18.73 -38.06
C ALA A 233 17.08 20.19 -37.62
N GLY A 234 18.32 20.76 -37.66
CA GLY A 234 18.58 22.17 -37.38
C GLY A 234 18.80 22.53 -35.91
N TYR A 235 19.18 21.52 -35.10
CA TYR A 235 19.55 21.72 -33.72
C TYR A 235 21.03 22.05 -33.57
#